data_dc4881ea60542b263380469deca9910e
#
_entry.id   dc4881ea60542b263380469deca9910e
#
_cell.length_a   1.000
_cell.length_b   1.000
_cell.length_c   1.000
_cell.angle_alpha   90.00
_cell.angle_beta   90.00
_cell.angle_gamma   90.00
#
_symmetry.space_group_name_H-M   'P 1'
#
loop_
_entity.id
_entity.type
_entity.pdbx_description
1 polymer ?
#
loop_
_entity_poly.entity_id
_entity_poly.type
_entity_poly.pdbx_seq_one_letter_code
_entity_poly.pdbx_strand_id
1 'polypeptide(L)'
;MGVDGSESSRDALRWAIEQARLTSASVDAVMAWRYPAATFDRMAGAEVDFESTNRDALTEMLAQAGGPQSGVEIRPVVTEGHPADVLLRASSGAQMLVLGSRGLGGFVSAVLGSVSLQCVLHAHCPVLVLRDGHEGHPGG
;
A
#
# COMPACT_ATOMS: atom_id res chain seq x y z
N MET A 1 6.01 2.08 0.61
CA MET A 1 4.89 1.55 1.38
C MET A 1 3.83 0.99 0.46
N GLY A 2 3.09 -0.01 0.90
CA GLY A 2 2.03 -0.63 0.10
C GLY A 2 0.67 0.05 0.31
N VAL A 3 -0.04 0.29 -0.79
CA VAL A 3 -1.37 0.92 -0.79
C VAL A 3 -2.30 0.05 -1.62
N ASP A 4 -3.45 -0.31 -1.07
CA ASP A 4 -4.43 -1.16 -1.77
C ASP A 4 -5.87 -0.63 -1.70
N GLY A 5 -6.07 0.57 -1.16
CA GLY A 5 -7.39 1.17 -1.03
C GLY A 5 -8.13 0.79 0.25
N SER A 6 -7.62 -0.16 1.03
CA SER A 6 -8.20 -0.51 2.31
C SER A 6 -8.02 0.62 3.33
N GLU A 7 -8.87 0.65 4.34
CA GLU A 7 -8.77 1.62 5.42
C GLU A 7 -7.44 1.47 6.17
N SER A 8 -6.99 0.24 6.37
CA SER A 8 -5.71 -0.07 6.99
C SER A 8 -4.54 0.54 6.22
N SER A 9 -4.54 0.45 4.88
CA SER A 9 -3.48 1.04 4.07
C SER A 9 -3.54 2.56 4.06
N ARG A 10 -4.72 3.16 4.20
CA ARG A 10 -4.87 4.62 4.32
C ARG A 10 -4.26 5.14 5.62
N ASP A 11 -4.50 4.44 6.72
CA ASP A 11 -3.90 4.78 8.01
C ASP A 11 -2.38 4.62 7.96
N ALA A 12 -1.90 3.56 7.34
CA ALA A 12 -0.48 3.33 7.14
C ALA A 12 0.16 4.42 6.29
N LEU A 13 -0.55 4.90 5.27
CA LEU A 13 -0.08 5.99 4.41
C LEU A 13 0.09 7.29 5.20
N ARG A 14 -0.89 7.65 6.02
CA ARG A 14 -0.79 8.84 6.88
C ARG A 14 0.40 8.75 7.84
N TRP A 15 0.57 7.59 8.45
CA TRP A 15 1.70 7.34 9.34
C TRP A 15 3.04 7.48 8.60
N ALA A 16 3.15 6.88 7.42
CA ALA A 16 4.37 6.91 6.62
C ALA A 16 4.74 8.34 6.20
N ILE A 17 3.76 9.14 5.80
CA ILE A 17 3.98 10.54 5.43
C ILE A 17 4.49 11.33 6.62
N GLU A 18 3.89 11.18 7.79
CA GLU A 18 4.31 11.88 9.00
C GLU A 18 5.71 11.45 9.43
N GLN A 19 5.99 10.16 9.39
CA GLN A 19 7.32 9.65 9.73
C GLN A 19 8.38 10.17 8.76
N ALA A 20 8.06 10.19 7.47
CA ALA A 20 8.97 10.72 6.45
C ALA A 20 9.23 12.21 6.64
N ARG A 21 8.20 12.96 7.04
CA ARG A 21 8.35 14.38 7.36
C ARG A 21 9.33 14.59 8.53
N LEU A 22 9.22 13.76 9.55
CA LEU A 22 10.08 13.86 10.74
C LEU A 22 11.52 13.42 10.48
N THR A 23 11.73 12.53 9.54
CA THR A 23 13.06 11.96 9.26
C THR A 23 13.69 12.47 7.97
N SER A 24 13.05 13.40 7.29
CA SER A 24 13.49 13.94 5.99
C SER A 24 13.65 12.86 4.93
N ALA A 25 12.77 11.87 4.96
CA ALA A 25 12.74 10.78 4.00
C ALA A 25 11.72 11.05 2.89
N SER A 26 11.79 10.27 1.81
CA SER A 26 10.76 10.24 0.77
C SER A 26 9.89 8.99 0.93
N VAL A 27 8.73 9.00 0.32
CA VAL A 27 7.79 7.88 0.34
C VAL A 27 7.53 7.40 -1.07
N ASP A 28 7.76 6.11 -1.33
CA ASP A 28 7.26 5.46 -2.52
C ASP A 28 5.94 4.79 -2.14
N ALA A 29 4.84 5.31 -2.67
CA ALA A 29 3.51 4.76 -2.45
C ALA A 29 3.21 3.78 -3.58
N VAL A 30 3.23 2.49 -3.26
CA VAL A 30 3.22 1.41 -4.24
C VAL A 30 1.87 0.72 -4.25
N MET A 31 1.22 0.71 -5.39
CA MET A 31 -0.03 0.00 -5.62
C MET A 31 0.19 -1.07 -6.68
N ALA A 32 -0.05 -2.32 -6.32
CA ALA A 32 0.01 -3.44 -7.24
C ALA A 32 -1.37 -3.72 -7.82
N TRP A 33 -1.41 -4.14 -9.08
CA TRP A 33 -2.65 -4.51 -9.73
C TRP A 33 -2.45 -5.73 -10.62
N ARG A 34 -3.52 -6.47 -10.85
CA ARG A 34 -3.53 -7.61 -11.76
C ARG A 34 -4.85 -7.65 -12.49
N TYR A 35 -4.83 -8.21 -13.70
CA TYR A 35 -6.07 -8.53 -14.38
C TYR A 35 -6.76 -9.66 -13.63
N PRO A 36 -8.03 -9.50 -13.23
CA PRO A 36 -8.79 -10.63 -12.69
C PRO A 36 -8.88 -11.74 -13.72
N ALA A 37 -8.70 -13.00 -13.31
CA ALA A 37 -8.69 -14.13 -14.22
C ALA A 37 -9.99 -14.23 -15.06
N ALA A 38 -11.13 -13.89 -14.47
CA ALA A 38 -12.43 -13.89 -15.13
C ALA A 38 -12.61 -12.78 -16.17
N THR A 39 -11.69 -11.81 -16.19
CA THR A 39 -11.81 -10.64 -17.06
C THR A 39 -11.18 -10.87 -18.43
N PHE A 40 -10.26 -11.83 -18.55
CA PHE A 40 -9.57 -12.13 -19.81
C PHE A 40 -10.55 -12.46 -20.95
N ASP A 41 -11.56 -13.29 -20.66
CA ASP A 41 -12.54 -13.68 -21.67
C ASP A 41 -13.48 -12.54 -22.06
N ARG A 42 -13.67 -11.57 -21.19
CA ARG A 42 -14.56 -10.43 -21.43
C ARG A 42 -13.86 -9.25 -22.08
N MET A 43 -12.54 -9.25 -22.07
CA MET A 43 -11.73 -8.14 -22.57
C MET A 43 -11.36 -8.27 -24.04
N ALA A 44 -11.75 -9.34 -24.71
CA ALA A 44 -11.56 -9.49 -26.14
C ALA A 44 -12.37 -8.41 -26.88
N GLY A 45 -11.83 -7.21 -26.99
CA GLY A 45 -12.46 -6.09 -27.67
C GLY A 45 -12.78 -4.86 -26.81
N ALA A 46 -12.47 -4.87 -25.50
CA ALA A 46 -12.63 -3.69 -24.65
C ALA A 46 -11.28 -3.26 -24.12
N GLU A 47 -10.87 -2.05 -24.46
CA GLU A 47 -9.68 -1.45 -23.87
C GLU A 47 -10.02 -0.93 -22.47
N VAL A 48 -9.65 -1.70 -21.45
CA VAL A 48 -9.72 -1.23 -20.08
C VAL A 48 -8.29 -0.95 -19.60
N ASP A 49 -8.00 0.31 -19.35
CA ASP A 49 -6.71 0.72 -18.83
C ASP A 49 -6.70 0.63 -17.31
N PHE A 50 -6.37 -0.54 -16.80
CA PHE A 50 -6.28 -0.78 -15.36
C PHE A 50 -5.17 0.02 -14.71
N GLU A 51 -4.07 0.25 -15.41
CA GLU A 51 -2.98 1.04 -14.86
C GLU A 51 -3.42 2.48 -14.60
N SER A 52 -4.07 3.11 -15.57
CA SER A 52 -4.57 4.47 -15.43
C SER A 52 -5.61 4.57 -14.31
N THR A 53 -6.53 3.62 -14.24
CA THR A 53 -7.55 3.58 -13.18
C THR A 53 -6.92 3.48 -11.80
N ASN A 54 -5.93 2.61 -11.64
CA ASN A 54 -5.22 2.45 -10.36
C ASN A 54 -4.38 3.68 -10.03
N ARG A 55 -3.78 4.31 -11.01
CA ARG A 55 -3.01 5.53 -10.81
C ARG A 55 -3.90 6.67 -10.33
N ASP A 56 -5.09 6.81 -10.91
CA ASP A 56 -6.06 7.81 -10.47
C ASP A 56 -6.52 7.55 -9.04
N ALA A 57 -6.78 6.29 -8.70
CA ALA A 57 -7.16 5.90 -7.35
C ALA A 57 -6.05 6.21 -6.35
N LEU A 58 -4.81 5.91 -6.69
CA LEU A 58 -3.67 6.20 -5.83
C LEU A 58 -3.47 7.70 -5.63
N THR A 59 -3.60 8.49 -6.70
CA THR A 59 -3.50 9.95 -6.62
C THR A 59 -4.55 10.52 -5.69
N GLU A 60 -5.78 10.03 -5.77
CA GLU A 60 -6.87 10.43 -4.87
C GLU A 60 -6.56 10.08 -3.42
N MET A 61 -6.04 8.90 -3.16
CA MET A 61 -5.67 8.47 -1.81
C MET A 61 -4.56 9.33 -1.22
N LEU A 62 -3.57 9.69 -2.04
CA LEU A 62 -2.48 10.57 -1.62
C LEU A 62 -3.01 11.97 -1.27
N ALA A 63 -3.94 12.49 -2.07
CA ALA A 63 -4.58 13.77 -1.80
C ALA A 63 -5.37 13.75 -0.49
N GLN A 64 -6.14 12.69 -0.25
CA GLN A 64 -6.92 12.52 0.98
C GLN A 64 -6.03 12.37 2.22
N ALA A 65 -4.84 11.83 2.06
CA ALA A 65 -3.88 11.67 3.16
C ALA A 65 -3.07 12.94 3.43
N GLY A 66 -3.30 14.01 2.70
CA GLY A 66 -2.57 15.27 2.87
C GLY A 66 -1.18 15.26 2.26
N GLY A 67 -0.91 14.35 1.33
CA GLY A 67 0.40 14.19 0.72
C GLY A 67 0.95 15.46 0.06
N PRO A 68 0.18 16.15 -0.81
CA PRO A 68 0.67 17.35 -1.50
C PRO A 68 1.08 18.49 -0.55
N GLN A 69 0.44 18.59 0.61
CA GLN A 69 0.72 19.65 1.59
C GLN A 69 1.75 19.25 2.63
N SER A 70 2.22 18.01 2.60
CA SER A 70 3.08 17.45 3.64
C SER A 70 4.52 17.98 3.63
N GLY A 71 4.99 18.48 2.49
CA GLY A 71 6.39 18.79 2.29
C GLY A 71 7.28 17.57 2.06
N VAL A 72 6.70 16.37 2.02
CA VAL A 72 7.39 15.11 1.77
C VAL A 72 7.36 14.80 0.29
N GLU A 73 8.48 14.36 -0.27
CA GLU A 73 8.51 13.83 -1.62
C GLU A 73 7.79 12.47 -1.63
N ILE A 74 6.67 12.39 -2.35
CA ILE A 74 5.89 11.17 -2.46
C ILE A 74 5.84 10.76 -3.92
N ARG A 75 6.32 9.56 -4.22
CA ARG A 75 6.31 9.02 -5.58
C ARG A 75 5.22 7.95 -5.69
N PRO A 76 4.19 8.19 -6.50
CA PRO A 76 3.20 7.16 -6.77
C PRO A 76 3.79 6.12 -7.73
N VAL A 77 3.69 4.85 -7.35
CA VAL A 77 4.19 3.73 -8.16
C VAL A 77 3.05 2.74 -8.35
N VAL A 78 2.65 2.52 -9.59
CA VAL A 78 1.62 1.56 -9.95
C VAL A 78 2.27 0.46 -10.78
N THR A 79 2.19 -0.77 -10.31
CA THR A 79 2.92 -1.88 -10.92
C THR A 79 2.00 -3.09 -11.08
N GLU A 80 2.00 -3.68 -12.27
CA GLU A 80 1.31 -4.93 -12.51
C GLU A 80 2.06 -6.07 -11.83
N GLY A 81 1.36 -6.91 -11.11
CA GLY A 81 1.92 -8.09 -10.49
C GLY A 81 1.25 -8.45 -9.18
N HIS A 82 1.70 -9.55 -8.61
CA HIS A 82 1.23 -10.01 -7.30
C HIS A 82 1.69 -9.01 -6.23
N PRO A 83 0.79 -8.56 -5.34
CA PRO A 83 1.12 -7.49 -4.39
C PRO A 83 2.38 -7.77 -3.54
N ALA A 84 2.51 -8.96 -2.99
CA ALA A 84 3.69 -9.29 -2.17
C ALA A 84 4.99 -9.19 -2.98
N ASP A 85 4.99 -9.73 -4.20
CA ASP A 85 6.19 -9.69 -5.06
C ASP A 85 6.55 -8.26 -5.46
N VAL A 86 5.55 -7.46 -5.81
CA VAL A 86 5.73 -6.06 -6.17
C VAL A 86 6.34 -5.28 -5.00
N LEU A 87 5.79 -5.46 -3.80
CA LEU A 87 6.25 -4.75 -2.61
C LEU A 87 7.64 -5.20 -2.19
N LEU A 88 7.94 -6.48 -2.25
CA LEU A 88 9.26 -7.00 -1.91
C LEU A 88 10.33 -6.43 -2.84
N ARG A 89 10.06 -6.36 -4.14
CA ARG A 89 10.98 -5.73 -5.09
C ARG A 89 11.12 -4.24 -4.87
N ALA A 90 10.01 -3.55 -4.63
CA ALA A 90 10.03 -2.10 -4.39
C ALA A 90 10.75 -1.72 -3.09
N SER A 91 10.76 -2.61 -2.11
CA SER A 91 11.40 -2.35 -0.82
C SER A 91 12.92 -2.59 -0.84
N SER A 92 13.47 -3.12 -1.92
CA SER A 92 14.90 -3.32 -2.03
C SER A 92 15.63 -1.98 -1.92
N GLY A 93 16.53 -1.86 -0.97
CA GLY A 93 17.25 -0.61 -0.70
C GLY A 93 16.47 0.44 0.08
N ALA A 94 15.23 0.16 0.45
CA ALA A 94 14.45 1.08 1.28
C ALA A 94 14.88 1.03 2.74
N GLN A 95 14.67 2.13 3.44
CA GLN A 95 14.93 2.19 4.89
C GLN A 95 13.89 1.38 5.67
N MET A 96 12.67 1.30 5.15
CA MET A 96 11.55 0.64 5.81
C MET A 96 10.44 0.36 4.80
N LEU A 97 9.77 -0.76 4.97
CA LEU A 97 8.53 -1.07 4.27
C LEU A 97 7.37 -0.89 5.26
N VAL A 98 6.43 -0.04 4.93
CA VAL A 98 5.26 0.25 5.78
C VAL A 98 4.01 -0.34 5.13
N LEU A 99 3.24 -1.06 5.91
CA LEU A 99 2.03 -1.75 5.46
C LEU A 99 0.91 -1.59 6.48
N GLY A 100 -0.33 -1.67 6.00
CA GLY A 100 -1.46 -1.94 6.88
C GLY A 100 -1.49 -3.42 7.27
N SER A 101 -2.13 -3.73 8.37
CA SER A 101 -2.18 -5.11 8.86
C SER A 101 -3.07 -6.02 8.02
N ARG A 102 -4.07 -5.44 7.31
CA ARG A 102 -5.03 -6.19 6.49
C ARG A 102 -5.27 -5.46 5.18
N GLY A 103 -5.45 -6.24 4.11
CA GLY A 103 -5.81 -5.71 2.81
C GLY A 103 -7.31 -5.84 2.53
N LEU A 104 -7.68 -5.53 1.29
CA LEU A 104 -9.04 -5.73 0.80
C LEU A 104 -9.39 -7.21 0.79
N GLY A 105 -10.55 -7.55 1.33
CA GLY A 105 -11.04 -8.93 1.36
C GLY A 105 -10.35 -9.83 2.37
N GLY A 106 -9.56 -9.29 3.28
CA GLY A 106 -8.93 -10.06 4.34
C GLY A 106 -9.93 -10.61 5.36
N PHE A 107 -9.57 -11.69 6.03
CA PHE A 107 -10.40 -12.26 7.08
C PHE A 107 -10.37 -11.37 8.32
N VAL A 108 -11.54 -11.10 8.90
CA VAL A 108 -11.67 -10.24 10.07
C VAL A 108 -10.91 -10.78 11.28
N SER A 109 -10.81 -12.11 11.39
CA SER A 109 -10.11 -12.77 12.49
C SER A 109 -8.59 -12.85 12.31
N ALA A 110 -8.07 -12.54 11.13
CA ALA A 110 -6.64 -12.62 10.87
C ALA A 110 -5.92 -11.41 11.48
N VAL A 111 -4.81 -11.66 12.18
CA VAL A 111 -3.97 -10.61 12.74
C VAL A 111 -3.20 -9.87 11.65
N LEU A 112 -2.72 -10.61 10.65
CA LEU A 112 -2.05 -10.06 9.47
C LEU A 112 -2.73 -10.58 8.21
N GLY A 113 -2.82 -9.72 7.19
CA GLY A 113 -3.20 -10.15 5.86
C GLY A 113 -2.10 -10.97 5.19
N SER A 114 -2.46 -11.67 4.12
CA SER A 114 -1.51 -12.54 3.41
C SER A 114 -0.33 -11.76 2.83
N VAL A 115 -0.58 -10.58 2.27
CA VAL A 115 0.48 -9.73 1.71
C VAL A 115 1.41 -9.24 2.82
N SER A 116 0.87 -8.76 3.93
CA SER A 116 1.67 -8.30 5.06
C SER A 116 2.52 -9.43 5.63
N LEU A 117 1.96 -10.63 5.76
CA LEU A 117 2.71 -11.79 6.25
C LEU A 117 3.87 -12.15 5.32
N GLN A 118 3.64 -12.19 4.01
CA GLN A 118 4.70 -12.47 3.04
C GLN A 118 5.82 -11.43 3.09
N CYS A 119 5.46 -10.17 3.23
CA CYS A 119 6.46 -9.10 3.33
C CYS A 119 7.27 -9.20 4.62
N VAL A 120 6.63 -9.49 5.75
CA VAL A 120 7.34 -9.69 7.02
C VAL A 120 8.34 -10.84 6.94
N LEU A 121 7.95 -11.94 6.27
CA LEU A 121 8.80 -13.13 6.16
C LEU A 121 9.98 -12.95 5.20
N HIS A 122 9.83 -12.13 4.16
CA HIS A 122 10.78 -12.13 3.04
C HIS A 122 11.46 -10.79 2.74
N ALA A 123 11.07 -9.69 3.37
CA ALA A 123 11.69 -8.39 3.12
C ALA A 123 13.13 -8.35 3.65
N HIS A 124 13.99 -7.60 2.96
CA HIS A 124 15.37 -7.37 3.35
C HIS A 124 15.57 -6.03 4.07
N CYS A 125 14.49 -5.39 4.47
CA CYS A 125 14.49 -4.16 5.26
C CYS A 125 13.52 -4.30 6.43
N PRO A 126 13.57 -3.41 7.42
CA PRO A 126 12.56 -3.40 8.47
C PRO A 126 11.16 -3.25 7.89
N VAL A 127 10.21 -3.98 8.44
CA VAL A 127 8.80 -3.92 8.03
C VAL A 127 7.99 -3.43 9.22
N LEU A 128 7.29 -2.33 9.02
CA LEU A 128 6.36 -1.82 10.01
C LEU A 128 4.95 -2.13 9.55
N VAL A 129 4.21 -2.85 10.38
CA VAL A 129 2.82 -3.17 10.11
C VAL A 129 1.95 -2.37 11.06
N LEU A 130 1.13 -1.48 10.52
CA LEU A 130 0.22 -0.68 11.30
C LEU A 130 -1.08 -1.46 11.51
N ARG A 131 -1.44 -1.66 12.77
CA ARG A 131 -2.64 -2.42 13.12
C ARG A 131 -3.86 -1.50 13.10
N ASP A 132 -5.02 -2.07 12.76
CA ASP A 132 -6.27 -1.34 12.70
C ASP A 132 -6.82 -0.97 14.08
N GLY A 133 -7.61 0.10 14.06
CA GLY A 133 -8.64 0.30 15.06
C GLY A 133 -8.16 0.61 16.47
N HIS A 134 -7.05 1.32 16.58
CA HIS A 134 -6.52 1.60 17.90
C HIS A 134 -6.68 3.04 18.34
N GLU A 135 -7.53 3.79 17.67
CA GLU A 135 -7.85 5.14 18.12
C GLU A 135 -8.45 5.08 19.52
N GLY A 136 -7.74 5.67 20.45
CA GLY A 136 -8.24 5.86 21.79
C GLY A 136 -8.41 4.59 22.61
N HIS A 137 -7.69 3.52 22.32
CA HIS A 137 -7.76 2.32 23.15
C HIS A 137 -6.82 2.47 24.35
N PRO A 138 -7.34 2.83 25.53
CA PRO A 138 -6.51 3.03 26.70
C PRO A 138 -5.93 1.70 27.16
N GLY A 139 -4.65 1.67 27.44
CA GLY A 139 -3.96 0.49 27.93
C GLY A 139 -3.60 -0.52 26.85
N GLY A 140 -3.72 -0.13 25.60
CA GLY A 140 -3.32 -0.96 24.46
C GLY A 140 -1.84 -1.25 24.44
#